data_2f80a63ce9f717e595aea36f10dc9053
#
_entry.id   2f80a63ce9f717e595aea36f10dc9053
#
_cell.length_a   1.000
_cell.length_b   1.000
_cell.length_c   1.000
_cell.angle_alpha   90.00
_cell.angle_beta   90.00
_cell.angle_gamma   90.00
#
_symmetry.space_group_name_H-M   'P 1'
#
loop_
_entity.id
_entity.type
_entity.pdbx_description
1 polymer ?
#
loop_
_entity_poly.entity_id
_entity_poly.type
_entity_poly.pdbx_seq_one_letter_code
_entity_poly.pdbx_strand_id
1 'polypeptide(L)'
;MSIERIGVVGAGTMGHGIGQIAAQAGYDTLLCEINTELLASALDTIRANLAKSVELGKMVDEEREAVLSRISTTIDLGEISTTAQLVIEAVP
;
A
#
# COMPACT_ATOMS: atom_id res chain seq x y z
N MET A 1 16.06 -15.13 -7.51
CA MET A 1 14.60 -14.82 -7.52
C MET A 1 14.38 -13.49 -6.79
N SER A 2 13.74 -12.55 -7.42
CA SER A 2 13.46 -11.25 -6.81
C SER A 2 12.01 -11.17 -6.35
N ILE A 3 11.79 -10.42 -5.27
CA ILE A 3 10.44 -10.12 -4.78
C ILE A 3 9.92 -8.94 -5.59
N GLU A 4 8.74 -9.09 -6.19
CA GLU A 4 8.11 -8.04 -6.98
C GLU A 4 6.78 -7.59 -6.37
N ARG A 5 6.11 -8.49 -5.64
CA ARG A 5 4.80 -8.23 -5.05
C ARG A 5 4.79 -8.49 -3.56
N ILE A 6 4.29 -7.51 -2.83
CA ILE A 6 4.17 -7.58 -1.38
C ILE A 6 2.68 -7.49 -1.02
N GLY A 7 2.23 -8.41 -0.18
CA GLY A 7 0.90 -8.35 0.41
C GLY A 7 1.00 -7.81 1.82
N VAL A 8 0.13 -6.88 2.17
CA VAL A 8 0.04 -6.34 3.53
C VAL A 8 -1.35 -6.66 4.07
N VAL A 9 -1.40 -7.39 5.17
CA VAL A 9 -2.66 -7.76 5.83
C VAL A 9 -2.89 -6.82 7.00
N GLY A 10 -3.96 -6.07 6.91
CA GLY A 10 -4.30 -5.03 7.88
C GLY A 10 -4.01 -3.63 7.32
N ALA A 11 -5.00 -2.75 7.35
CA ALA A 11 -4.90 -1.40 6.78
C ALA A 11 -4.98 -0.30 7.83
N GLY A 12 -4.70 -0.62 9.09
CA GLY A 12 -4.63 0.38 10.16
C GLY A 12 -3.38 1.25 10.02
N THR A 13 -3.03 1.93 11.11
CA THR A 13 -1.90 2.88 11.12
C THR A 13 -0.60 2.23 10.62
N MET A 14 -0.30 1.03 11.09
CA MET A 14 0.93 0.33 10.68
C MET A 14 0.80 -0.21 9.26
N GLY A 15 -0.33 -0.82 8.92
CA GLY A 15 -0.54 -1.46 7.62
C GLY A 15 -0.47 -0.49 6.46
N HIS A 16 -1.16 0.66 6.55
CA HIS A 16 -1.13 1.62 5.46
C HIS A 16 0.28 2.24 5.30
N GLY A 17 0.98 2.44 6.41
CA GLY A 17 2.36 2.96 6.36
C GLY A 17 3.31 2.00 5.68
N ILE A 18 3.22 0.71 6.01
CA ILE A 18 4.02 -0.35 5.37
C ILE A 18 3.68 -0.43 3.88
N GLY A 19 2.40 -0.38 3.54
CA GLY A 19 1.95 -0.42 2.14
C GLY A 19 2.50 0.74 1.33
N GLN A 20 2.48 1.93 1.89
CA GLN A 20 3.04 3.11 1.23
C GLN A 20 4.56 2.96 1.00
N ILE A 21 5.30 2.55 2.02
CA ILE A 21 6.75 2.36 1.93
C ILE A 21 7.09 1.31 0.88
N ALA A 22 6.36 0.19 0.87
CA ALA A 22 6.60 -0.87 -0.12
C ALA A 22 6.38 -0.36 -1.55
N ALA A 23 5.30 0.37 -1.78
CA ALA A 23 5.00 0.94 -3.09
C ALA A 23 6.05 1.99 -3.51
N GLN A 24 6.50 2.82 -2.57
CA GLN A 24 7.56 3.80 -2.83
C GLN A 24 8.89 3.12 -3.18
N ALA A 25 9.15 1.95 -2.60
CA ALA A 25 10.35 1.17 -2.90
C ALA A 25 10.28 0.46 -4.26
N GLY A 26 9.16 0.51 -4.94
CA GLY A 26 9.00 -0.04 -6.29
C GLY A 26 8.27 -1.37 -6.36
N TYR A 27 7.73 -1.86 -5.24
CA TYR A 27 7.01 -3.13 -5.21
C TYR A 27 5.54 -2.94 -5.54
N ASP A 28 4.98 -3.84 -6.33
CA ASP A 28 3.53 -3.95 -6.44
C ASP A 28 3.00 -4.39 -5.08
N THR A 29 2.04 -3.66 -4.55
CA THR A 29 1.59 -3.81 -3.17
C THR A 29 0.10 -4.06 -3.14
N LEU A 30 -0.29 -5.18 -2.53
CA LEU A 30 -1.70 -5.52 -2.33
C LEU A 30 -2.03 -5.34 -0.85
N LEU A 31 -2.90 -4.37 -0.57
CA LEU A 31 -3.33 -4.05 0.79
C LEU A 31 -4.67 -4.74 1.05
N CYS A 32 -4.68 -5.65 2.01
CA CYS A 32 -5.86 -6.44 2.36
C CYS A 32 -6.43 -5.98 3.70
N GLU A 33 -7.71 -5.67 3.70
CA GLU A 33 -8.44 -5.32 4.91
C GLU A 33 -9.92 -5.66 4.73
N ILE A 34 -10.48 -6.43 5.65
CA ILE A 34 -11.89 -6.83 5.58
C ILE A 34 -12.84 -5.69 5.96
N ASN A 35 -12.37 -4.73 6.74
CA ASN A 35 -13.15 -3.55 7.09
C ASN A 35 -13.02 -2.52 5.96
N THR A 36 -14.09 -2.34 5.18
CA THR A 36 -14.08 -1.47 4.01
C THR A 36 -13.87 0.02 4.34
N GLU A 37 -14.35 0.47 5.49
CA GLU A 37 -14.14 1.85 5.92
C GLU A 37 -12.68 2.09 6.28
N LEU A 38 -12.06 1.13 6.94
CA LEU A 38 -10.65 1.20 7.30
C LEU A 38 -9.78 1.17 6.04
N LEU A 39 -10.15 0.37 5.06
CA LEU A 39 -9.44 0.28 3.79
C LEU A 39 -9.51 1.62 3.02
N ALA A 40 -10.69 2.22 2.95
CA ALA A 40 -10.88 3.51 2.29
C ALA A 40 -10.08 4.61 2.99
N SER A 41 -10.10 4.61 4.33
CA SER A 41 -9.34 5.57 5.13
C SER A 41 -7.84 5.43 4.92
N ALA A 42 -7.36 4.20 4.81
CA ALA A 42 -5.94 3.92 4.54
C ALA A 42 -5.50 4.50 3.19
N LEU A 43 -6.31 4.31 2.16
CA LEU A 43 -6.03 4.87 0.84
C LEU A 43 -6.01 6.39 0.84
N ASP A 44 -6.97 7.01 1.54
CA ASP A 44 -7.03 8.46 1.66
C ASP A 44 -5.79 9.00 2.36
N THR A 45 -5.34 8.31 3.41
CA THR A 45 -4.14 8.69 4.16
C THR A 45 -2.89 8.60 3.28
N ILE A 46 -2.77 7.51 2.52
CA ILE A 46 -1.64 7.34 1.61
C ILE A 46 -1.62 8.44 0.55
N ARG A 47 -2.77 8.74 -0.06
CA ARG A 47 -2.89 9.82 -1.03
C ARG A 47 -2.49 11.17 -0.46
N ALA A 48 -2.95 11.46 0.76
CA ALA A 48 -2.62 12.71 1.45
C ALA A 48 -1.13 12.81 1.75
N ASN A 49 -0.51 11.71 2.20
CA ASN A 49 0.92 11.67 2.49
C ASN A 49 1.75 11.93 1.23
N LEU A 50 1.38 11.32 0.11
CA LEU A 50 2.08 11.50 -1.15
C LEU A 50 1.90 12.92 -1.70
N ALA A 51 0.69 13.46 -1.61
CA ALA A 51 0.42 14.84 -2.00
C ALA A 51 1.26 15.83 -1.18
N LYS A 52 1.40 15.57 0.12
CA LYS A 52 2.23 16.39 1.00
C LYS A 52 3.70 16.34 0.60
N SER A 53 4.19 15.16 0.21
CA SER A 53 5.58 15.00 -0.27
C SER A 53 5.82 15.82 -1.55
N VAL A 54 4.85 15.86 -2.45
CA VAL A 54 4.93 16.68 -3.66
C VAL A 54 4.95 18.16 -3.29
N GLU A 55 4.07 18.59 -2.41
CA GLU A 55 3.98 19.97 -1.94
C GLU A 55 5.28 20.44 -1.32
N LEU A 56 5.95 19.56 -0.57
CA LEU A 56 7.22 19.87 0.10
C LEU A 56 8.45 19.75 -0.81
N GLY A 57 8.24 19.41 -2.08
CA GLY A 57 9.34 19.25 -3.03
C GLY A 57 10.17 17.99 -2.86
N LYS A 58 9.67 17.01 -2.10
CA LYS A 58 10.37 15.73 -1.85
C LYS A 58 10.06 14.69 -2.91
N MET A 59 9.05 14.92 -3.74
CA MET A 59 8.57 13.99 -4.74
C MET A 59 7.99 14.79 -5.90
N VAL A 60 8.14 14.33 -7.13
CA VAL A 60 7.48 14.93 -8.29
C VAL A 60 6.16 14.22 -8.56
N ASP A 61 5.26 14.86 -9.30
CA ASP A 61 3.92 14.32 -9.61
C ASP A 61 3.99 12.95 -10.27
N GLU A 62 4.93 12.74 -11.18
CA GLU A 62 5.09 11.46 -11.89
C GLU A 62 5.44 10.33 -10.93
N GLU A 63 6.26 10.61 -9.92
CA GLU A 63 6.59 9.62 -8.89
C GLU A 63 5.36 9.28 -8.06
N ARG A 64 4.57 10.28 -7.68
CA ARG A 64 3.33 10.07 -6.92
C ARG A 64 2.38 9.16 -7.69
N GLU A 65 2.18 9.44 -8.97
CA GLU A 65 1.30 8.61 -9.81
C GLU A 65 1.83 7.19 -9.94
N ALA A 66 3.15 7.03 -10.08
CA ALA A 66 3.76 5.70 -10.15
C ALA A 66 3.56 4.91 -8.86
N VAL A 67 3.73 5.56 -7.70
CA VAL A 67 3.52 4.91 -6.39
C VAL A 67 2.06 4.47 -6.25
N LEU A 68 1.11 5.35 -6.54
CA LEU A 68 -0.31 5.02 -6.46
C LEU A 68 -0.69 3.88 -7.40
N SER A 69 -0.09 3.81 -8.57
CA SER A 69 -0.36 2.75 -9.55
C SER A 69 0.09 1.37 -9.06
N ARG A 70 1.02 1.31 -8.11
CA ARG A 70 1.51 0.05 -7.56
C ARG A 70 0.65 -0.48 -6.42
N ILE A 71 -0.27 0.32 -5.90
CA ILE A 71 -1.12 -0.06 -4.76
C ILE A 71 -2.46 -0.59 -5.27
N SER A 72 -2.77 -1.83 -4.91
CA SER A 72 -4.06 -2.46 -5.13
C SER A 72 -4.65 -2.83 -3.78
N THR A 73 -5.96 -2.99 -3.73
CA THR A 73 -6.65 -3.31 -2.48
C THR A 73 -7.56 -4.51 -2.66
N THR A 74 -7.79 -5.23 -1.58
CA THR A 74 -8.72 -6.36 -1.56
C THR A 74 -9.33 -6.52 -0.18
N ILE A 75 -10.51 -7.09 -0.12
CA ILE A 75 -11.13 -7.55 1.12
C ILE A 75 -10.98 -9.07 1.29
N ASP A 76 -10.39 -9.73 0.33
CA ASP A 76 -10.24 -11.19 0.28
C ASP A 76 -8.81 -11.60 0.64
N LEU A 77 -8.64 -12.18 1.82
CA LEU A 77 -7.34 -12.66 2.28
C LEU A 77 -6.76 -13.75 1.36
N GLY A 78 -7.62 -14.54 0.71
CA GLY A 78 -7.18 -15.57 -0.23
C GLY A 78 -6.43 -15.00 -1.43
N GLU A 79 -6.76 -13.79 -1.85
CA GLU A 79 -6.08 -13.12 -2.97
C GLU A 79 -4.61 -12.83 -2.64
N ILE A 80 -4.32 -12.48 -1.39
CA ILE A 80 -2.93 -12.27 -0.93
C ILE A 80 -2.11 -13.54 -1.09
N SER A 81 -2.65 -14.67 -0.66
CA SER A 81 -1.90 -15.94 -0.68
C SER A 81 -1.60 -16.44 -2.09
N THR A 82 -2.37 -16.00 -3.09
CA THR A 82 -2.18 -16.45 -4.48
C THR A 82 -1.30 -15.50 -5.30
N THR A 83 -1.17 -14.24 -4.89
CA THR A 83 -0.50 -13.23 -5.70
C THR A 83 0.77 -12.65 -5.07
N ALA A 84 0.86 -12.60 -3.75
CA ALA A 84 1.99 -11.99 -3.06
C ALA A 84 3.14 -12.99 -2.86
N GLN A 85 4.35 -12.51 -3.07
CA GLN A 85 5.57 -13.29 -2.83
C GLN A 85 6.07 -13.12 -1.40
N LEU A 86 5.75 -11.99 -0.78
CA LEU A 86 6.03 -11.70 0.62
C LEU A 86 4.76 -11.15 1.25
N VAL A 87 4.39 -11.69 2.40
CA VAL A 87 3.21 -11.23 3.14
C VAL A 87 3.64 -10.66 4.48
N ILE A 88 3.18 -9.45 4.76
CA ILE A 88 3.43 -8.77 6.03
C ILE A 88 2.10 -8.64 6.75
N GLU A 89 2.02 -9.19 7.95
CA GLU A 89 0.84 -9.04 8.80
C GLU A 89 1.02 -7.84 9.72
N ALA A 90 0.13 -6.87 9.57
CA ALA A 90 0.16 -5.62 10.32
C ALA A 90 -1.11 -5.44 11.17
N VAL A 91 -1.65 -6.55 11.64
CA VAL A 91 -2.83 -6.53 12.54
C VAL A 91 -2.35 -6.43 13.99
N PRO A 92 -3.12 -5.73 14.85
CA PRO A 92 -2.81 -5.65 16.27
C PRO A 92 -2.84 -7.01 16.96
#